data_fef37b833516903cfaf1dd8c84d527d5
#
_entry.id   fef37b833516903cfaf1dd8c84d527d5
#
_cell.length_a   1.000
_cell.length_b   1.000
_cell.length_c   1.000
_cell.angle_alpha   90.00
_cell.angle_beta   90.00
_cell.angle_gamma   90.00
#
_symmetry.space_group_name_H-M   'P 1'
#
loop_
_entity.id
_entity.type
_entity.pdbx_description
1 polymer ?
#
loop_
_entity_poly.entity_id
_entity_poly.type
_entity_poly.pdbx_seq_one_letter_code
_entity_poly.pdbx_strand_id
1 'polypeptide(L)'
;MLSLFDDYPIHQTPDPINTPASSDRDVYERYWFNGYAKTGDMYLGVGTALYPHLGIRDCGISIVVDGVQHSFHASSRAGDEPTDMTIGPFNLSIVEPMRSCRITVTENDTGWSGELLFEGRTSNIEETRHTFGRGIRKVMDTTRFTQLGSWSGWLEFHGQRYEFDRDVTLGTKDRSWGIRPLAGGDRRGAPALPQAGGLFFLWAPLHFDDFCAHYQLFEDTKGRTLFSVGALLPVYDSINALPGVEDPTVTHCRNLEHQLAFASDSRMIESVELAMTEIESGKRISIDFEKIFTFRMKGIGYSHPEWGHGMWKDEVAVGSEQWNLADVDDTAFENQHVQHLMRVTIDGNEGIGVLEQNILGPYAPYGLEGAIRPPQK
;
A
#
# COMPACT_ATOMS: atom_id res chain seq x y z
N MET A 1 9.68 0.87 -18.22
CA MET A 1 8.60 1.14 -19.20
C MET A 1 7.49 0.16 -18.94
N LEU A 2 6.32 0.65 -18.56
CA LEU A 2 5.14 -0.14 -18.26
C LEU A 2 4.38 -0.52 -19.53
N SER A 3 3.62 -1.62 -19.47
CA SER A 3 2.70 -2.10 -20.49
C SER A 3 1.33 -2.42 -19.89
N LEU A 4 0.32 -2.67 -20.72
CA LEU A 4 -1.00 -3.06 -20.23
C LEU A 4 -0.96 -4.39 -19.44
N PHE A 5 -0.01 -5.28 -19.74
CA PHE A 5 0.13 -6.56 -19.06
C PHE A 5 0.70 -6.45 -17.64
N ASP A 6 1.37 -5.33 -17.29
CA ASP A 6 1.90 -5.13 -15.93
C ASP A 6 0.78 -4.96 -14.87
N ASP A 7 -0.47 -4.78 -15.29
CA ASP A 7 -1.62 -4.83 -14.39
C ASP A 7 -2.06 -6.25 -14.04
N TYR A 8 -1.63 -7.27 -14.78
CA TYR A 8 -1.94 -8.67 -14.51
C TYR A 8 -0.82 -9.36 -13.71
N PRO A 9 -1.09 -10.42 -12.93
CA PRO A 9 -0.09 -11.14 -12.14
C PRO A 9 0.69 -12.16 -12.98
N ILE A 10 1.33 -11.75 -14.07
CA ILE A 10 1.95 -12.61 -15.11
C ILE A 10 3.40 -12.23 -15.46
N HIS A 11 4.14 -11.63 -14.52
CA HIS A 11 5.55 -11.27 -14.74
C HIS A 11 6.42 -12.53 -14.79
N GLN A 12 7.08 -12.80 -15.94
CA GLN A 12 7.61 -14.10 -16.27
C GLN A 12 8.94 -14.11 -17.03
N THR A 13 9.47 -15.34 -17.15
CA THR A 13 10.56 -15.80 -18.01
C THR A 13 10.00 -16.49 -19.27
N PRO A 14 10.84 -17.19 -20.11
CA PRO A 14 10.41 -18.07 -21.18
C PRO A 14 9.59 -19.30 -20.75
N ASP A 15 9.47 -19.59 -19.46
CA ASP A 15 8.65 -20.66 -18.91
C ASP A 15 7.13 -20.38 -19.08
N PRO A 16 6.25 -21.35 -18.83
CA PRO A 16 4.80 -21.10 -18.81
C PRO A 16 4.42 -19.93 -17.89
N ILE A 17 3.38 -19.19 -18.24
CA ILE A 17 2.96 -17.93 -17.56
C ILE A 17 2.80 -18.07 -16.05
N ASN A 18 2.38 -19.24 -15.57
CA ASN A 18 2.25 -19.50 -14.13
C ASN A 18 3.57 -19.79 -13.39
N THR A 19 4.69 -19.83 -14.11
CA THR A 19 6.03 -20.08 -13.54
C THR A 19 6.75 -18.75 -13.35
N PRO A 20 6.96 -18.29 -12.10
CA PRO A 20 7.65 -17.03 -11.86
C PRO A 20 9.11 -17.03 -12.32
N ALA A 21 9.66 -15.88 -12.64
CA ALA A 21 11.04 -15.68 -13.06
C ALA A 21 12.09 -16.14 -12.03
N SER A 22 11.73 -16.25 -10.77
CA SER A 22 12.60 -16.67 -9.68
C SER A 22 11.97 -17.81 -8.90
N SER A 23 12.77 -18.76 -8.43
CA SER A 23 12.36 -19.82 -7.50
C SER A 23 12.47 -19.40 -6.02
N ASP A 24 12.72 -18.13 -5.72
CA ASP A 24 12.71 -17.63 -4.34
C ASP A 24 11.30 -17.74 -3.75
N ARG A 25 11.21 -18.27 -2.52
CA ARG A 25 9.91 -18.47 -1.86
C ARG A 25 9.20 -17.14 -1.50
N ASP A 26 9.94 -16.05 -1.47
CA ASP A 26 9.43 -14.71 -1.20
C ASP A 26 8.95 -13.98 -2.47
N VAL A 27 8.79 -14.71 -3.60
CA VAL A 27 8.15 -14.16 -4.82
C VAL A 27 6.69 -13.88 -4.54
N TYR A 28 6.22 -12.72 -5.00
CA TYR A 28 4.85 -12.26 -4.81
C TYR A 28 4.36 -11.42 -5.98
N GLU A 29 3.05 -11.36 -6.11
CA GLU A 29 2.26 -10.45 -6.94
C GLU A 29 1.22 -9.79 -6.05
N ARG A 30 1.17 -8.45 -5.96
CA ARG A 30 0.29 -7.76 -5.02
C ARG A 30 -0.41 -6.58 -5.65
N TYR A 31 -1.67 -6.45 -5.28
CA TYR A 31 -2.47 -5.24 -5.41
C TYR A 31 -2.72 -4.66 -4.02
N TRP A 32 -2.58 -3.38 -3.93
CA TRP A 32 -2.92 -2.63 -2.75
C TRP A 32 -3.71 -1.39 -3.16
N PHE A 33 -4.73 -1.08 -2.37
CA PHE A 33 -5.57 0.08 -2.61
C PHE A 33 -5.85 0.77 -1.29
N ASN A 34 -6.01 2.10 -1.34
CA ASN A 34 -6.76 2.84 -0.35
C ASN A 34 -7.94 3.57 -0.96
N GLY A 35 -8.82 4.05 -0.08
CA GLY A 35 -9.92 4.92 -0.41
C GLY A 35 -10.28 5.77 0.80
N TYR A 36 -10.70 7.00 0.58
CA TYR A 36 -11.12 7.89 1.65
C TYR A 36 -12.09 8.94 1.13
N ALA A 37 -13.07 9.30 1.98
CA ALA A 37 -13.98 10.38 1.67
C ALA A 37 -13.25 11.74 1.73
N LYS A 38 -13.59 12.68 0.84
CA LYS A 38 -13.08 14.07 0.90
C LYS A 38 -13.38 14.76 2.23
N THR A 39 -14.45 14.37 2.91
CA THR A 39 -14.80 14.82 4.27
C THR A 39 -13.80 14.39 5.34
N GLY A 40 -13.11 13.26 5.12
CA GLY A 40 -12.15 12.71 6.06
C GLY A 40 -12.75 11.84 7.15
N ASP A 41 -14.00 11.41 7.03
CA ASP A 41 -14.74 10.60 8.03
C ASP A 41 -14.68 9.09 7.78
N MET A 42 -14.14 8.68 6.63
CA MET A 42 -14.04 7.26 6.24
C MET A 42 -12.69 6.99 5.57
N TYR A 43 -12.13 5.81 5.85
CA TYR A 43 -10.94 5.27 5.19
C TYR A 43 -11.11 3.80 4.86
N LEU A 44 -10.83 3.41 3.63
CA LEU A 44 -10.81 2.04 3.12
C LEU A 44 -9.36 1.62 2.81
N GLY A 45 -8.97 0.42 3.20
CA GLY A 45 -7.77 -0.26 2.73
C GLY A 45 -8.13 -1.60 2.12
N VAL A 46 -7.53 -1.96 1.00
CA VAL A 46 -7.66 -3.30 0.40
C VAL A 46 -6.29 -3.79 -0.01
N GLY A 47 -5.95 -5.00 0.41
CA GLY A 47 -4.75 -5.71 -0.03
C GLY A 47 -5.11 -7.09 -0.55
N THR A 48 -4.55 -7.50 -1.69
CA THR A 48 -4.65 -8.89 -2.17
C THR A 48 -3.37 -9.30 -2.86
N ALA A 49 -3.00 -10.56 -2.71
CA ALA A 49 -1.75 -11.05 -3.27
C ALA A 49 -1.80 -12.52 -3.66
N LEU A 50 -0.94 -12.86 -4.63
CA LEU A 50 -0.56 -14.21 -5.00
C LEU A 50 0.88 -14.46 -4.56
N TYR A 51 1.12 -15.59 -3.89
CA TYR A 51 2.44 -16.09 -3.50
C TYR A 51 2.66 -17.46 -4.17
N PRO A 52 3.15 -17.49 -5.40
CA PRO A 52 3.12 -18.69 -6.22
C PRO A 52 3.93 -19.85 -5.61
N HIS A 53 5.09 -19.57 -5.01
CA HIS A 53 5.93 -20.61 -4.38
C HIS A 53 5.49 -21.03 -2.97
N LEU A 54 4.50 -20.33 -2.39
CA LEU A 54 3.82 -20.77 -1.18
C LEU A 54 2.50 -21.50 -1.50
N GLY A 55 2.00 -21.37 -2.74
CA GLY A 55 0.71 -21.92 -3.16
C GLY A 55 -0.47 -21.21 -2.48
N ILE A 56 -0.34 -19.91 -2.20
CA ILE A 56 -1.31 -19.14 -1.39
C ILE A 56 -1.76 -17.90 -2.17
N ARG A 57 -3.05 -17.59 -2.07
CA ARG A 57 -3.64 -16.28 -2.32
C ARG A 57 -4.26 -15.76 -1.04
N ASP A 58 -4.10 -14.49 -0.74
CA ASP A 58 -4.73 -13.83 0.40
C ASP A 58 -5.28 -12.45 0.06
N CYS A 59 -6.24 -12.00 0.86
CA CYS A 59 -6.73 -10.65 0.82
C CYS A 59 -7.16 -10.16 2.20
N GLY A 60 -7.19 -8.84 2.32
CA GLY A 60 -7.80 -8.12 3.43
C GLY A 60 -8.53 -6.89 2.92
N ILE A 61 -9.73 -6.64 3.43
CA ILE A 61 -10.45 -5.38 3.29
C ILE A 61 -10.61 -4.81 4.69
N SER A 62 -10.28 -3.54 4.85
CA SER A 62 -10.40 -2.91 6.16
C SER A 62 -10.95 -1.50 5.99
N ILE A 63 -11.92 -1.12 6.81
CA ILE A 63 -12.54 0.20 6.76
C ILE A 63 -12.57 0.82 8.16
N VAL A 64 -12.25 2.11 8.21
CA VAL A 64 -12.42 2.94 9.41
C VAL A 64 -13.64 3.82 9.21
N VAL A 65 -14.59 3.69 10.13
CA VAL A 65 -15.76 4.54 10.27
C VAL A 65 -16.07 4.73 11.76
N ASP A 66 -16.49 5.90 12.17
CA ASP A 66 -16.88 6.24 13.55
C ASP A 66 -15.83 5.84 14.61
N GLY A 67 -14.53 5.94 14.27
CA GLY A 67 -13.41 5.61 15.17
C GLY A 67 -13.16 4.12 15.38
N VAL A 68 -13.86 3.25 14.64
CA VAL A 68 -13.69 1.79 14.67
C VAL A 68 -13.10 1.34 13.34
N GLN A 69 -12.07 0.51 13.40
CA GLN A 69 -11.53 -0.17 12.23
C GLN A 69 -12.09 -1.59 12.17
N HIS A 70 -12.81 -1.89 11.09
CA HIS A 70 -13.39 -3.19 10.77
C HIS A 70 -12.58 -3.85 9.68
N SER A 71 -12.35 -5.16 9.78
CA SER A 71 -11.53 -5.89 8.80
C SER A 71 -12.16 -7.22 8.42
N PHE A 72 -12.08 -7.51 7.14
CA PHE A 72 -12.40 -8.79 6.51
C PHE A 72 -11.10 -9.40 5.98
N HIS A 73 -10.92 -10.69 6.15
CA HIS A 73 -9.77 -11.45 5.66
C HIS A 73 -10.22 -12.69 4.93
N ALA A 74 -9.54 -13.03 3.85
CA ALA A 74 -9.67 -14.35 3.24
C ALA A 74 -8.31 -14.86 2.77
N SER A 75 -8.15 -16.18 2.78
CA SER A 75 -6.97 -16.88 2.28
C SER A 75 -7.41 -18.18 1.61
N SER A 76 -6.75 -18.56 0.53
CA SER A 76 -7.00 -19.83 -0.14
C SER A 76 -5.73 -20.42 -0.75
N ARG A 77 -5.80 -21.71 -1.10
CA ARG A 77 -4.80 -22.31 -2.00
C ARG A 77 -4.84 -21.59 -3.35
N ALA A 78 -3.66 -21.22 -3.85
CA ALA A 78 -3.52 -20.71 -5.20
C ALA A 78 -3.74 -21.83 -6.23
N GLY A 79 -4.54 -21.57 -7.26
CA GLY A 79 -4.64 -22.41 -8.45
C GLY A 79 -3.52 -22.13 -9.46
N ASP A 80 -3.55 -22.85 -10.59
CA ASP A 80 -2.54 -22.74 -11.65
C ASP A 80 -2.79 -21.56 -12.62
N GLU A 81 -3.98 -20.94 -12.55
CA GLU A 81 -4.35 -19.81 -13.40
C GLU A 81 -4.02 -18.48 -12.70
N PRO A 82 -2.98 -17.74 -13.14
CA PRO A 82 -2.55 -16.53 -12.45
C PRO A 82 -3.56 -15.37 -12.60
N THR A 83 -4.42 -15.38 -13.61
CA THR A 83 -5.45 -14.35 -13.81
C THR A 83 -6.71 -14.58 -12.98
N ASP A 84 -6.88 -15.77 -12.37
CA ASP A 84 -7.93 -16.01 -11.39
C ASP A 84 -7.52 -15.43 -10.03
N MET A 85 -8.10 -14.31 -9.65
CA MET A 85 -7.85 -13.61 -8.39
C MET A 85 -8.99 -13.81 -7.38
N THR A 86 -9.68 -14.95 -7.46
CA THR A 86 -10.75 -15.34 -6.51
C THR A 86 -10.14 -15.94 -5.26
N ILE A 87 -10.62 -15.51 -4.10
CA ILE A 87 -10.18 -15.96 -2.76
C ILE A 87 -11.43 -16.14 -1.89
N GLY A 88 -12.02 -17.35 -1.91
CA GLY A 88 -13.30 -17.56 -1.27
C GLY A 88 -14.38 -16.62 -1.81
N PRO A 89 -15.02 -15.78 -0.95
CA PRO A 89 -16.03 -14.83 -1.39
C PRO A 89 -15.46 -13.57 -2.07
N PHE A 90 -14.15 -13.31 -1.96
CA PHE A 90 -13.49 -12.15 -2.55
C PHE A 90 -13.06 -12.42 -4.00
N ASN A 91 -13.20 -11.42 -4.87
CA ASN A 91 -12.60 -11.41 -6.21
C ASN A 91 -12.11 -10.01 -6.56
N LEU A 92 -10.93 -9.94 -7.20
CA LEU A 92 -10.42 -8.77 -7.91
C LEU A 92 -10.44 -9.05 -9.40
N SER A 93 -11.02 -8.14 -10.19
CA SER A 93 -11.03 -8.21 -11.66
C SER A 93 -10.40 -6.95 -12.27
N ILE A 94 -9.55 -7.13 -13.27
CA ILE A 94 -9.06 -6.04 -14.10
C ILE A 94 -10.16 -5.74 -15.13
N VAL A 95 -10.84 -4.59 -15.01
CA VAL A 95 -11.90 -4.18 -15.92
C VAL A 95 -11.30 -3.57 -17.19
N GLU A 96 -10.38 -2.62 -17.01
CA GLU A 96 -9.57 -2.06 -18.08
C GLU A 96 -8.13 -1.95 -17.59
N PRO A 97 -7.17 -2.65 -18.23
CA PRO A 97 -5.79 -2.70 -17.77
C PRO A 97 -5.19 -1.30 -17.59
N MET A 98 -4.54 -1.09 -16.45
CA MET A 98 -3.88 0.16 -16.04
C MET A 98 -4.85 1.32 -15.79
N ARG A 99 -6.19 1.10 -15.84
CA ARG A 99 -7.21 2.15 -15.71
C ARG A 99 -8.26 1.86 -14.66
N SER A 100 -8.80 0.63 -14.63
CA SER A 100 -9.88 0.30 -13.69
C SER A 100 -9.84 -1.14 -13.21
N CYS A 101 -10.24 -1.32 -11.95
CA CYS A 101 -10.33 -2.62 -11.28
C CYS A 101 -11.65 -2.71 -10.51
N ARG A 102 -12.25 -3.91 -10.49
CA ARG A 102 -13.43 -4.19 -9.68
C ARG A 102 -13.08 -5.17 -8.57
N ILE A 103 -13.59 -4.87 -7.39
CA ILE A 103 -13.51 -5.75 -6.22
C ILE A 103 -14.94 -6.16 -5.87
N THR A 104 -15.15 -7.46 -5.68
CA THR A 104 -16.44 -8.00 -5.23
C THR A 104 -16.25 -8.88 -4.00
N VAL A 105 -17.18 -8.81 -3.08
CA VAL A 105 -17.30 -9.74 -1.95
C VAL A 105 -18.72 -10.28 -1.97
N THR A 106 -18.87 -11.57 -2.23
CA THR A 106 -20.17 -12.23 -2.18
C THR A 106 -20.58 -12.47 -0.74
N GLU A 107 -21.89 -12.60 -0.47
CA GLU A 107 -22.42 -12.94 0.85
C GLU A 107 -21.70 -14.15 1.45
N ASN A 108 -21.34 -14.05 2.73
CA ASN A 108 -20.60 -15.08 3.45
C ASN A 108 -20.88 -14.98 4.97
N ASP A 109 -20.38 -15.94 5.74
CA ASP A 109 -20.65 -16.08 7.18
C ASP A 109 -20.09 -14.94 8.04
N THR A 110 -19.23 -14.08 7.50
CA THR A 110 -18.72 -12.90 8.23
C THR A 110 -19.69 -11.71 8.18
N GLY A 111 -20.69 -11.76 7.31
CA GLY A 111 -21.63 -10.67 7.09
C GLY A 111 -21.08 -9.53 6.22
N TRP A 112 -19.93 -9.73 5.57
CA TRP A 112 -19.37 -8.80 4.59
C TRP A 112 -19.87 -9.12 3.19
N SER A 113 -20.28 -8.09 2.47
CA SER A 113 -20.56 -8.17 1.02
C SER A 113 -20.35 -6.82 0.36
N GLY A 114 -20.18 -6.80 -0.96
CA GLY A 114 -20.02 -5.53 -1.67
C GLY A 114 -19.52 -5.65 -3.09
N GLU A 115 -19.57 -4.51 -3.76
CA GLU A 115 -18.97 -4.30 -5.07
C GLU A 115 -18.38 -2.89 -5.12
N LEU A 116 -17.09 -2.80 -5.40
CA LEU A 116 -16.34 -1.56 -5.53
C LEU A 116 -15.67 -1.48 -6.89
N LEU A 117 -15.72 -0.33 -7.53
CA LEU A 117 -15.01 -0.02 -8.76
C LEU A 117 -14.00 1.09 -8.51
N PHE A 118 -12.72 0.79 -8.72
CA PHE A 118 -11.64 1.77 -8.78
C PHE A 118 -11.48 2.26 -10.22
N GLU A 119 -11.40 3.57 -10.41
CA GLU A 119 -11.08 4.20 -11.69
C GLU A 119 -9.96 5.23 -11.51
N GLY A 120 -8.92 5.14 -12.37
CA GLY A 120 -7.81 6.09 -12.35
C GLY A 120 -8.25 7.52 -12.69
N ARG A 121 -7.80 8.49 -11.91
CA ARG A 121 -7.87 9.93 -12.22
C ARG A 121 -6.60 10.43 -12.89
N THR A 122 -5.49 9.70 -12.70
CA THR A 122 -4.18 9.98 -13.29
C THR A 122 -3.71 8.80 -14.12
N SER A 123 -2.74 9.00 -14.99
CA SER A 123 -1.92 7.91 -15.52
C SER A 123 -1.10 7.27 -14.42
N ASN A 124 -0.51 6.12 -14.71
CA ASN A 124 0.33 5.41 -13.74
C ASN A 124 1.70 6.09 -13.62
N ILE A 125 2.31 5.98 -12.45
CA ILE A 125 3.70 6.37 -12.22
C ILE A 125 4.50 5.13 -11.82
N GLU A 126 5.49 4.75 -12.63
CA GLU A 126 6.45 3.70 -12.28
C GLU A 126 7.38 4.23 -11.18
N GLU A 127 7.45 3.52 -10.07
CA GLU A 127 8.33 3.86 -8.97
C GLU A 127 9.73 3.27 -9.16
N THR A 128 10.73 3.86 -8.51
CA THR A 128 12.10 3.33 -8.54
C THR A 128 12.12 1.89 -8.04
N ARG A 129 12.70 0.97 -8.81
CA ARG A 129 12.82 -0.44 -8.43
C ARG A 129 13.60 -0.58 -7.12
N HIS A 130 12.99 -1.19 -6.12
CA HIS A 130 13.62 -1.45 -4.84
C HIS A 130 14.48 -2.70 -4.90
N THR A 131 15.80 -2.55 -4.94
CA THR A 131 16.73 -3.69 -4.96
C THR A 131 17.73 -3.58 -3.84
N PHE A 132 17.70 -4.52 -2.90
CA PHE A 132 18.77 -4.68 -1.93
C PHE A 132 18.91 -6.15 -1.47
N GLY A 133 20.11 -6.50 -1.01
CA GLY A 133 20.44 -7.86 -0.63
C GLY A 133 21.29 -7.96 0.63
N ARG A 134 21.42 -9.18 1.12
CA ARG A 134 22.33 -9.56 2.20
C ARG A 134 23.29 -10.64 1.65
N GLY A 135 24.55 -10.26 1.49
CA GLY A 135 25.53 -11.14 0.85
C GLY A 135 25.11 -11.53 -0.57
N ILE A 136 24.90 -12.83 -0.80
CA ILE A 136 24.53 -13.38 -2.10
C ILE A 136 22.99 -13.45 -2.33
N ARG A 137 22.17 -13.17 -1.30
CA ARG A 137 20.70 -13.27 -1.39
C ARG A 137 20.10 -11.88 -1.63
N LYS A 138 19.22 -11.78 -2.61
CA LYS A 138 18.31 -10.64 -2.72
C LYS A 138 17.25 -10.77 -1.63
N VAL A 139 17.13 -9.75 -0.77
CA VAL A 139 16.11 -9.67 0.27
C VAL A 139 14.87 -8.94 -0.25
N MET A 140 15.09 -7.95 -1.12
CA MET A 140 14.04 -7.24 -1.84
C MET A 140 14.51 -7.00 -3.26
N ASP A 141 13.64 -7.26 -4.21
CA ASP A 141 13.83 -6.93 -5.63
C ASP A 141 12.43 -6.74 -6.23
N THR A 142 11.89 -5.53 -6.08
CA THR A 142 10.49 -5.24 -6.38
C THR A 142 10.35 -4.12 -7.40
N THR A 143 9.48 -4.34 -8.37
CA THR A 143 8.96 -3.32 -9.27
C THR A 143 7.56 -2.93 -8.80
N ARG A 144 7.21 -1.65 -9.00
CA ARG A 144 5.95 -1.10 -8.51
C ARG A 144 5.50 0.07 -9.39
N PHE A 145 4.19 0.23 -9.50
CA PHE A 145 3.60 1.47 -9.99
C PHE A 145 2.43 1.91 -9.10
N THR A 146 2.18 3.20 -9.11
CA THR A 146 1.09 3.84 -8.36
C THR A 146 0.17 4.59 -9.34
N GLN A 147 -1.13 4.54 -9.08
CA GLN A 147 -2.16 5.29 -9.81
C GLN A 147 -3.11 5.92 -8.82
N LEU A 148 -3.29 7.24 -8.90
CA LEU A 148 -4.29 7.95 -8.10
C LEU A 148 -5.63 7.93 -8.84
N GLY A 149 -6.72 7.69 -8.10
CA GLY A 149 -8.04 7.43 -8.67
C GLY A 149 -9.18 7.76 -7.72
N SER A 150 -10.32 7.18 -7.98
CA SER A 150 -11.54 7.33 -7.19
C SER A 150 -12.32 6.01 -7.14
N TRP A 151 -13.24 5.93 -6.18
CA TRP A 151 -14.05 4.75 -5.94
C TRP A 151 -15.53 5.03 -6.16
N SER A 152 -16.23 4.04 -6.70
CA SER A 152 -17.69 3.95 -6.70
C SER A 152 -18.13 2.55 -6.26
N GLY A 153 -19.40 2.43 -5.82
CA GLY A 153 -19.96 1.16 -5.40
C GLY A 153 -20.37 1.15 -3.94
N TRP A 154 -20.30 0.00 -3.29
CA TRP A 154 -20.78 -0.17 -1.93
C TRP A 154 -20.08 -1.33 -1.20
N LEU A 155 -20.03 -1.22 0.13
CA LEU A 155 -19.70 -2.30 1.07
C LEU A 155 -20.77 -2.40 2.13
N GLU A 156 -21.13 -3.62 2.51
CA GLU A 156 -22.03 -3.91 3.62
C GLU A 156 -21.32 -4.82 4.63
N PHE A 157 -21.41 -4.48 5.91
CA PHE A 157 -20.95 -5.29 7.03
C PHE A 157 -21.72 -4.88 8.29
N HIS A 158 -21.89 -5.83 9.21
CA HIS A 158 -22.73 -5.66 10.42
C HIS A 158 -24.16 -5.15 10.14
N GLY A 159 -24.71 -5.48 8.95
CA GLY A 159 -26.04 -5.05 8.53
C GLY A 159 -26.14 -3.57 8.14
N GLN A 160 -25.03 -2.89 8.01
CA GLN A 160 -24.97 -1.50 7.55
C GLN A 160 -24.26 -1.42 6.20
N ARG A 161 -24.87 -0.70 5.26
CA ARG A 161 -24.35 -0.46 3.93
C ARG A 161 -23.72 0.93 3.84
N TYR A 162 -22.50 0.98 3.26
CA TYR A 162 -21.71 2.18 3.01
C TYR A 162 -21.60 2.36 1.50
N GLU A 163 -22.01 3.51 1.00
CA GLU A 163 -21.94 3.86 -0.42
C GLU A 163 -20.66 4.64 -0.71
N PHE A 164 -20.08 4.38 -1.88
CA PHE A 164 -18.90 5.06 -2.39
C PHE A 164 -19.30 5.79 -3.68
N ASP A 165 -19.07 7.09 -3.70
CA ASP A 165 -19.36 7.93 -4.85
C ASP A 165 -18.02 8.45 -5.40
N ARG A 166 -17.80 8.25 -6.70
CA ARG A 166 -16.52 8.59 -7.37
C ARG A 166 -16.14 10.07 -7.23
N ASP A 167 -17.11 10.98 -7.07
CA ASP A 167 -16.85 12.42 -7.01
C ASP A 167 -16.35 12.86 -5.62
N VAL A 168 -16.62 12.06 -4.60
CA VAL A 168 -16.27 12.35 -3.21
C VAL A 168 -15.39 11.29 -2.54
N THR A 169 -15.22 10.12 -3.14
CA THR A 169 -14.35 9.06 -2.61
C THR A 169 -13.11 8.91 -3.46
N LEU A 170 -12.02 9.44 -2.98
CA LEU A 170 -10.70 9.38 -3.63
C LEU A 170 -9.91 8.17 -3.14
N GLY A 171 -8.88 7.78 -3.87
CA GLY A 171 -8.03 6.67 -3.47
C GLY A 171 -6.85 6.43 -4.39
N THR A 172 -6.09 5.41 -4.08
CA THR A 172 -4.87 5.05 -4.79
C THR A 172 -4.82 3.54 -5.03
N LYS A 173 -4.32 3.14 -6.18
CA LYS A 173 -3.89 1.77 -6.51
C LYS A 173 -2.38 1.71 -6.50
N ASP A 174 -1.79 0.78 -5.75
CA ASP A 174 -0.40 0.35 -5.83
C ASP A 174 -0.38 -1.09 -6.37
N ARG A 175 0.39 -1.32 -7.39
CA ARG A 175 0.62 -2.63 -7.96
C ARG A 175 2.11 -2.95 -7.88
N SER A 176 2.47 -4.04 -7.21
CA SER A 176 3.87 -4.43 -7.04
C SER A 176 4.09 -5.93 -7.18
N TRP A 177 5.28 -6.30 -7.64
CA TRP A 177 5.69 -7.69 -7.83
C TRP A 177 7.20 -7.86 -7.67
N GLY A 178 7.62 -9.10 -7.48
CA GLY A 178 9.03 -9.46 -7.36
C GLY A 178 9.32 -10.25 -6.09
N ILE A 179 10.37 -9.89 -5.36
CA ILE A 179 10.81 -10.56 -4.13
C ILE A 179 10.76 -9.57 -2.99
N ARG A 180 10.10 -9.94 -1.87
CA ARG A 180 10.09 -9.18 -0.62
C ARG A 180 9.90 -10.11 0.58
N PRO A 181 10.40 -9.75 1.78
CA PRO A 181 10.19 -10.56 2.97
C PRO A 181 8.70 -10.76 3.26
N LEU A 182 8.30 -12.02 3.44
CA LEU A 182 6.93 -12.44 3.78
C LEU A 182 6.83 -12.84 5.26
N ALA A 183 5.59 -12.94 5.76
CA ALA A 183 5.32 -13.40 7.11
C ALA A 183 5.81 -14.84 7.31
N GLY A 184 6.32 -15.14 8.51
CA GLY A 184 6.78 -16.49 8.88
C GLY A 184 8.24 -16.81 8.54
N GLY A 185 8.87 -16.08 7.60
CA GLY A 185 10.26 -16.27 7.19
C GLY A 185 10.64 -17.67 6.76
N ASP A 186 11.82 -17.88 6.20
CA ASP A 186 12.40 -19.20 5.98
C ASP A 186 13.11 -19.67 7.26
N ARG A 187 12.59 -20.71 7.89
CA ARG A 187 13.17 -21.30 9.11
C ARG A 187 14.34 -22.26 8.83
N ARG A 188 14.68 -22.50 7.55
CA ARG A 188 15.78 -23.38 7.15
C ARG A 188 17.06 -22.58 6.96
N GLY A 189 18.17 -23.14 7.35
CA GLY A 189 19.50 -22.55 7.20
C GLY A 189 19.99 -21.85 8.47
N ALA A 190 21.13 -21.18 8.37
CA ALA A 190 21.70 -20.43 9.47
C ALA A 190 20.81 -19.22 9.84
N PRO A 191 20.64 -18.94 11.13
CA PRO A 191 19.96 -17.71 11.57
C PRO A 191 20.60 -16.49 10.93
N ALA A 192 19.78 -15.53 10.51
CA ALA A 192 20.30 -14.26 10.03
C ALA A 192 21.15 -13.59 11.13
N LEU A 193 22.34 -13.13 10.76
CA LEU A 193 23.18 -12.37 11.69
C LEU A 193 22.41 -11.14 12.18
N PRO A 194 22.50 -10.81 13.48
CA PRO A 194 21.93 -9.57 13.98
C PRO A 194 22.53 -8.40 13.20
N GLN A 195 21.74 -7.78 12.38
CA GLN A 195 22.10 -6.50 11.75
C GLN A 195 21.30 -5.41 12.43
N ALA A 196 21.96 -4.30 12.72
CA ALA A 196 21.29 -3.04 13.03
C ALA A 196 20.64 -2.53 11.72
N GLY A 197 19.64 -3.26 11.25
CA GLY A 197 18.82 -2.86 10.11
C GLY A 197 17.69 -1.97 10.61
N GLY A 198 17.53 -0.82 9.98
CA GLY A 198 16.35 0.03 10.12
C GLY A 198 15.62 0.10 8.78
N LEU A 199 14.36 0.41 8.86
CA LEU A 199 13.51 0.76 7.74
C LEU A 199 12.98 2.16 8.03
N PHE A 200 13.25 3.09 7.15
CA PHE A 200 12.61 4.40 7.14
C PHE A 200 11.94 4.56 5.78
N PHE A 201 10.64 4.47 5.79
CA PHE A 201 9.82 4.55 4.58
C PHE A 201 8.66 5.51 4.81
N LEU A 202 8.55 6.47 3.89
CA LEU A 202 7.42 7.39 3.76
C LEU A 202 6.84 7.26 2.35
N TRP A 203 5.51 7.27 2.25
CA TRP A 203 4.80 7.25 0.99
C TRP A 203 3.53 8.08 1.10
N ALA A 204 3.34 9.02 0.19
CA ALA A 204 2.23 9.96 0.26
C ALA A 204 1.65 10.23 -1.14
N PRO A 205 0.58 9.54 -1.55
CA PRO A 205 -0.27 9.94 -2.64
C PRO A 205 -1.28 10.96 -2.16
N LEU A 206 -1.33 12.11 -2.83
CA LEU A 206 -2.10 13.27 -2.42
C LEU A 206 -3.00 13.73 -3.57
N HIS A 207 -4.27 13.98 -3.28
CA HIS A 207 -5.26 14.44 -4.24
C HIS A 207 -5.62 15.91 -4.01
N PHE A 208 -5.57 16.65 -5.08
CA PHE A 208 -6.10 18.01 -5.23
C PHE A 208 -7.17 18.01 -6.32
N ASP A 209 -7.86 19.10 -6.51
CA ASP A 209 -8.93 19.17 -7.53
C ASP A 209 -8.35 19.01 -8.94
N ASP A 210 -7.32 19.76 -9.29
CA ASP A 210 -6.77 19.85 -10.66
C ASP A 210 -5.50 19.01 -10.88
N PHE A 211 -4.87 18.52 -9.82
CA PHE A 211 -3.67 17.70 -9.90
C PHE A 211 -3.60 16.71 -8.74
N CYS A 212 -2.67 15.78 -8.86
CA CYS A 212 -2.26 14.90 -7.77
C CYS A 212 -0.77 15.05 -7.51
N ALA A 213 -0.33 14.76 -6.28
CA ALA A 213 1.09 14.69 -5.95
C ALA A 213 1.44 13.30 -5.43
N HIS A 214 2.64 12.84 -5.77
CA HIS A 214 3.19 11.59 -5.28
C HIS A 214 4.55 11.84 -4.65
N TYR A 215 4.73 11.35 -3.43
CA TYR A 215 5.99 11.42 -2.68
C TYR A 215 6.30 10.05 -2.11
N GLN A 216 7.46 9.49 -2.44
CA GLN A 216 7.97 8.25 -1.88
C GLN A 216 9.43 8.42 -1.51
N LEU A 217 9.77 8.05 -0.28
CA LEU A 217 11.15 8.10 0.21
C LEU A 217 11.47 6.86 1.03
N PHE A 218 12.59 6.23 0.69
CA PHE A 218 13.17 5.12 1.43
C PHE A 218 14.61 5.47 1.80
N GLU A 219 14.94 5.45 3.09
CA GLU A 219 16.26 5.79 3.59
C GLU A 219 16.86 4.70 4.47
N ASP A 220 18.19 4.72 4.55
CA ASP A 220 18.91 3.89 5.51
C ASP A 220 18.91 4.50 6.92
N THR A 221 19.47 3.78 7.88
CA THR A 221 19.55 4.21 9.28
C THR A 221 20.31 5.51 9.52
N LYS A 222 21.01 6.03 8.53
CA LYS A 222 21.79 7.28 8.59
C LYS A 222 21.15 8.44 7.81
N GLY A 223 19.93 8.24 7.28
CA GLY A 223 19.25 9.23 6.46
C GLY A 223 19.79 9.35 5.03
N ARG A 224 20.47 8.30 4.52
CA ARG A 224 20.86 8.31 3.11
C ARG A 224 19.74 7.72 2.27
N THR A 225 19.26 8.48 1.30
CA THR A 225 18.23 8.04 0.36
C THR A 225 18.71 6.81 -0.42
N LEU A 226 17.93 5.75 -0.37
CA LEU A 226 18.11 4.52 -1.14
C LEU A 226 17.25 4.54 -2.40
N PHE A 227 15.97 4.92 -2.25
CA PHE A 227 15.00 5.04 -3.32
C PHE A 227 14.11 6.25 -3.07
N SER A 228 13.77 6.96 -4.13
CA SER A 228 12.82 8.08 -4.03
C SER A 228 12.07 8.29 -5.34
N VAL A 229 10.83 8.73 -5.24
CA VAL A 229 10.00 9.18 -6.35
C VAL A 229 9.20 10.41 -5.89
N GLY A 230 9.27 11.48 -6.65
CA GLY A 230 8.45 12.66 -6.46
C GLY A 230 7.84 13.09 -7.78
N ALA A 231 6.56 13.39 -7.80
CA ALA A 231 5.87 13.83 -9.01
C ALA A 231 4.62 14.67 -8.72
N LEU A 232 4.29 15.56 -9.66
CA LEU A 232 2.95 16.14 -9.82
C LEU A 232 2.32 15.53 -11.08
N LEU A 233 1.09 15.07 -10.96
CA LEU A 233 0.37 14.38 -12.02
C LEU A 233 -0.89 15.16 -12.39
N PRO A 234 -1.16 15.38 -13.68
CA PRO A 234 -2.42 15.96 -14.12
C PRO A 234 -3.60 15.01 -13.83
N VAL A 235 -4.76 15.60 -13.54
CA VAL A 235 -6.03 14.89 -13.31
C VAL A 235 -6.87 14.91 -14.57
N TYR A 236 -7.57 13.82 -14.83
CA TYR A 236 -8.45 13.64 -15.98
C TYR A 236 -9.87 13.30 -15.52
N ASP A 237 -10.87 13.83 -16.20
CA ASP A 237 -12.29 13.68 -15.85
C ASP A 237 -12.81 12.24 -16.03
N SER A 238 -12.14 11.43 -16.83
CA SER A 238 -12.51 10.03 -17.05
C SER A 238 -11.31 9.18 -17.44
N ILE A 239 -11.42 7.86 -17.25
CA ILE A 239 -10.39 6.90 -17.68
C ILE A 239 -10.13 6.94 -19.19
N ASN A 240 -11.12 7.33 -20.00
CA ASN A 240 -10.98 7.45 -21.45
C ASN A 240 -10.15 8.68 -21.86
N ALA A 241 -10.04 9.68 -21.01
CA ALA A 241 -9.23 10.87 -21.25
C ALA A 241 -7.75 10.67 -20.89
N LEU A 242 -7.41 9.60 -20.19
CA LEU A 242 -6.01 9.28 -19.85
C LEU A 242 -5.18 9.10 -21.12
N PRO A 243 -4.02 9.76 -21.26
CA PRO A 243 -3.23 9.77 -22.51
C PRO A 243 -2.58 8.42 -22.85
N GLY A 244 -2.46 7.52 -21.86
CA GLY A 244 -1.87 6.19 -22.05
C GLY A 244 -1.61 5.51 -20.72
N VAL A 245 -0.69 4.55 -20.70
CA VAL A 245 -0.24 3.86 -19.49
C VAL A 245 0.55 4.83 -18.62
N GLU A 246 1.46 5.58 -19.22
CA GLU A 246 2.24 6.65 -18.63
C GLU A 246 1.87 7.98 -19.30
N ASP A 247 2.05 9.07 -18.59
CA ASP A 247 1.75 10.41 -19.07
C ASP A 247 3.04 11.22 -19.21
N PRO A 248 3.43 11.64 -20.43
CA PRO A 248 4.66 12.40 -20.66
C PRO A 248 4.61 13.82 -20.06
N THR A 249 3.44 14.29 -19.61
CA THR A 249 3.27 15.62 -19.00
C THR A 249 3.41 15.62 -17.49
N VAL A 250 3.71 14.46 -16.87
CA VAL A 250 4.01 14.38 -15.44
C VAL A 250 5.23 15.22 -15.10
N THR A 251 5.10 16.08 -14.11
CA THR A 251 6.23 16.86 -13.57
C THR A 251 6.98 16.04 -12.55
N HIS A 252 8.18 15.57 -12.91
CA HIS A 252 9.04 14.81 -12.02
C HIS A 252 9.79 15.72 -11.04
N CYS A 253 9.93 15.24 -9.80
CA CYS A 253 10.61 15.93 -8.72
C CYS A 253 11.80 15.12 -8.19
N ARG A 254 12.73 15.84 -7.54
CA ARG A 254 13.93 15.30 -6.87
C ARG A 254 14.13 16.00 -5.52
N ASN A 255 15.21 15.65 -4.80
CA ASN A 255 15.55 16.25 -3.51
C ASN A 255 14.35 16.23 -2.56
N LEU A 256 13.85 15.01 -2.30
CA LEU A 256 12.76 14.82 -1.36
C LEU A 256 13.28 15.06 0.06
N GLU A 257 12.61 15.95 0.79
CA GLU A 257 12.96 16.39 2.13
C GLU A 257 11.80 16.09 3.08
N HIS A 258 12.09 15.88 4.35
CA HIS A 258 11.09 15.71 5.39
C HIS A 258 11.51 16.34 6.71
N GLN A 259 10.54 16.90 7.43
CA GLN A 259 10.65 17.32 8.82
C GLN A 259 9.53 16.67 9.61
N LEU A 260 9.88 15.85 10.58
CA LEU A 260 8.92 15.05 11.34
C LEU A 260 9.07 15.34 12.84
N ALA A 261 7.93 15.41 13.55
CA ALA A 261 7.90 15.24 14.99
C ALA A 261 7.10 13.98 15.32
N PHE A 262 7.55 13.26 16.34
CA PHE A 262 6.94 12.02 16.79
C PHE A 262 6.22 12.23 18.11
N ALA A 263 5.11 11.52 18.32
CA ALA A 263 4.42 11.49 19.58
C ALA A 263 5.33 10.96 20.70
N SER A 264 5.11 11.42 21.92
CA SER A 264 5.93 11.02 23.08
C SER A 264 5.94 9.50 23.25
N ASP A 265 7.14 8.95 23.48
CA ASP A 265 7.37 7.51 23.72
C ASP A 265 6.87 6.57 22.58
N SER A 266 6.69 7.11 21.40
CA SER A 266 6.16 6.40 20.23
C SER A 266 6.97 6.76 18.98
N ARG A 267 6.77 6.00 17.90
CA ARG A 267 7.28 6.31 16.56
C ARG A 267 6.19 6.83 15.62
N MET A 268 5.01 7.10 16.17
CA MET A 268 3.91 7.67 15.40
C MET A 268 4.19 9.13 15.08
N ILE A 269 4.11 9.48 13.80
CA ILE A 269 4.27 10.86 13.36
C ILE A 269 3.10 11.69 13.90
N GLU A 270 3.43 12.78 14.60
CA GLU A 270 2.48 13.75 15.12
C GLU A 270 2.36 14.97 14.21
N SER A 271 3.50 15.47 13.73
CA SER A 271 3.52 16.53 12.73
C SER A 271 4.52 16.23 11.62
N VAL A 272 4.24 16.74 10.42
CA VAL A 272 5.05 16.48 9.23
C VAL A 272 5.00 17.66 8.27
N GLU A 273 6.15 17.99 7.73
CA GLU A 273 6.32 18.83 6.54
C GLU A 273 7.17 18.04 5.55
N LEU A 274 6.71 17.91 4.31
CA LEU A 274 7.50 17.33 3.22
C LEU A 274 7.83 18.39 2.20
N ALA A 275 8.92 18.19 1.46
CA ALA A 275 9.22 19.01 0.31
C ALA A 275 9.89 18.20 -0.81
N MET A 276 9.73 18.69 -2.02
CA MET A 276 10.38 18.16 -3.22
C MET A 276 10.72 19.29 -4.18
N THR A 277 11.62 19.05 -5.12
CA THR A 277 12.07 20.07 -6.10
C THR A 277 11.77 19.58 -7.51
N GLU A 278 11.02 20.36 -8.28
CA GLU A 278 10.79 20.09 -9.71
C GLU A 278 12.12 19.98 -10.47
N ILE A 279 12.26 18.96 -11.30
CA ILE A 279 13.53 18.72 -12.02
C ILE A 279 13.80 19.81 -13.04
N GLU A 280 12.79 20.22 -13.82
CA GLU A 280 12.96 21.14 -14.94
C GLU A 280 13.06 22.60 -14.48
N SER A 281 12.16 23.05 -13.62
CA SER A 281 12.10 24.45 -13.17
C SER A 281 13.04 24.76 -12.00
N GLY A 282 13.41 23.75 -11.21
CA GLY A 282 14.10 23.94 -9.94
C GLY A 282 13.23 24.52 -8.83
N LYS A 283 11.91 24.65 -9.03
CA LYS A 283 10.97 25.14 -8.03
C LYS A 283 10.89 24.15 -6.87
N ARG A 284 11.05 24.64 -5.63
CA ARG A 284 10.79 23.87 -4.41
C ARG A 284 9.29 23.89 -4.12
N ILE A 285 8.72 22.73 -3.88
CA ILE A 285 7.33 22.50 -3.50
C ILE A 285 7.33 22.05 -2.05
N SER A 286 6.67 22.80 -1.18
CA SER A 286 6.43 22.43 0.21
C SER A 286 5.02 21.85 0.35
N ILE A 287 4.88 20.84 1.17
CA ILE A 287 3.63 20.12 1.43
C ILE A 287 3.38 20.15 2.93
N ASP A 288 2.34 20.84 3.34
CA ASP A 288 1.89 20.91 4.72
C ASP A 288 0.80 19.88 4.98
N PHE A 289 0.80 19.29 6.18
CA PHE A 289 -0.10 18.20 6.55
C PHE A 289 -0.80 18.48 7.89
N GLU A 290 -2.10 18.16 7.93
CA GLU A 290 -2.89 18.12 9.15
C GLU A 290 -3.51 16.73 9.30
N LYS A 291 -3.15 16.02 10.37
CA LYS A 291 -3.60 14.65 10.59
C LYS A 291 -5.07 14.59 11.02
N ILE A 292 -5.84 13.73 10.36
CA ILE A 292 -7.24 13.45 10.70
C ILE A 292 -7.31 12.24 11.64
N PHE A 293 -6.89 11.07 11.18
CA PHE A 293 -6.77 9.86 12.00
C PHE A 293 -5.75 8.87 11.40
N THR A 294 -5.54 7.75 12.06
CA THR A 294 -4.57 6.72 11.68
C THR A 294 -5.26 5.41 11.35
N PHE A 295 -5.04 4.90 10.13
CA PHE A 295 -5.41 3.56 9.68
C PHE A 295 -4.28 2.57 10.00
N ARG A 296 -4.63 1.40 10.56
CA ARG A 296 -3.69 0.33 10.90
C ARG A 296 -3.58 -0.68 9.77
N MET A 297 -2.40 -0.77 9.18
CA MET A 297 -2.13 -1.66 8.05
C MET A 297 -2.27 -3.15 8.39
N LYS A 298 -2.24 -3.50 9.68
CA LYS A 298 -2.56 -4.87 10.12
C LYS A 298 -3.95 -5.32 9.65
N GLY A 299 -4.92 -4.42 9.53
CA GLY A 299 -6.26 -4.72 9.06
C GLY A 299 -6.33 -5.29 7.64
N ILE A 300 -5.26 -5.18 6.88
CA ILE A 300 -5.10 -5.79 5.56
C ILE A 300 -3.90 -6.75 5.50
N GLY A 301 -3.48 -7.26 6.67
CA GLY A 301 -2.50 -8.35 6.79
C GLY A 301 -1.05 -7.94 7.04
N TYR A 302 -0.68 -6.64 7.08
CA TYR A 302 0.69 -6.25 7.39
C TYR A 302 1.03 -6.51 8.86
N SER A 303 2.07 -7.30 9.08
CA SER A 303 2.51 -7.71 10.43
C SER A 303 1.40 -8.34 11.29
N HIS A 304 0.30 -8.76 10.70
CA HIS A 304 -0.80 -9.39 11.43
C HIS A 304 -0.37 -10.74 11.99
N PRO A 305 -0.64 -11.04 13.28
CA PRO A 305 -0.17 -12.27 13.91
C PRO A 305 -0.82 -13.54 13.35
N GLU A 306 -2.04 -13.44 12.84
CA GLU A 306 -2.81 -14.57 12.32
C GLU A 306 -3.07 -14.46 10.81
N TRP A 307 -3.39 -13.28 10.28
CA TRP A 307 -3.71 -13.04 8.88
C TRP A 307 -2.56 -12.37 8.11
N GLY A 308 -1.32 -12.63 8.55
CA GLY A 308 -0.13 -12.10 7.87
C GLY A 308 -0.01 -12.63 6.44
N HIS A 309 0.57 -11.81 5.59
CA HIS A 309 0.72 -12.07 4.17
C HIS A 309 1.46 -13.38 3.88
N GLY A 310 0.86 -14.24 3.06
CA GLY A 310 1.41 -15.55 2.68
C GLY A 310 1.34 -16.61 3.79
N MET A 311 0.58 -16.37 4.87
CA MET A 311 0.34 -17.38 5.91
C MET A 311 -0.70 -18.39 5.44
N TRP A 312 -0.34 -19.68 5.50
CA TRP A 312 -1.29 -20.76 5.24
C TRP A 312 -2.35 -20.83 6.33
N LYS A 313 -3.61 -20.87 5.93
CA LYS A 313 -4.77 -21.02 6.82
C LYS A 313 -5.50 -22.35 6.60
N ASP A 314 -6.02 -22.53 5.37
CA ASP A 314 -6.74 -23.73 4.94
C ASP A 314 -6.89 -23.67 3.41
N GLU A 315 -7.56 -24.65 2.79
CA GLU A 315 -7.93 -24.65 1.37
C GLU A 315 -8.72 -23.38 1.01
N VAL A 316 -9.66 -22.98 1.89
CA VAL A 316 -10.32 -21.66 1.93
C VAL A 316 -10.57 -21.30 3.38
N ALA A 317 -10.14 -20.14 3.80
CA ALA A 317 -10.44 -19.58 5.12
C ALA A 317 -10.92 -18.14 4.99
N VAL A 318 -11.91 -17.77 5.82
CA VAL A 318 -12.50 -16.43 5.87
C VAL A 318 -12.61 -16.00 7.33
N GLY A 319 -12.39 -14.74 7.62
CA GLY A 319 -12.52 -14.20 8.97
C GLY A 319 -12.80 -12.70 8.98
N SER A 320 -13.24 -12.20 10.11
CA SER A 320 -13.44 -10.78 10.35
C SER A 320 -13.05 -10.40 11.77
N GLU A 321 -12.63 -9.17 11.95
CA GLU A 321 -12.28 -8.58 13.24
C GLU A 321 -12.56 -7.09 13.26
N GLN A 322 -12.54 -6.49 14.45
CA GLN A 322 -12.67 -5.05 14.63
C GLN A 322 -11.98 -4.60 15.90
N TRP A 323 -11.61 -3.32 15.96
CA TRP A 323 -11.06 -2.66 17.16
C TRP A 323 -11.31 -1.16 17.13
N ASN A 324 -11.44 -0.56 18.32
CA ASN A 324 -11.49 0.90 18.44
C ASN A 324 -10.09 1.46 18.21
N LEU A 325 -9.96 2.52 17.43
CA LEU A 325 -8.67 3.17 17.19
C LEU A 325 -8.09 3.79 18.47
N ALA A 326 -8.93 4.22 19.41
CA ALA A 326 -8.50 4.78 20.68
C ALA A 326 -7.85 3.77 21.62
N ASP A 327 -8.11 2.46 21.45
CA ASP A 327 -7.60 1.39 22.31
C ASP A 327 -6.32 0.72 21.74
N VAL A 328 -5.81 1.22 20.61
CA VAL A 328 -4.67 0.61 19.93
C VAL A 328 -3.36 1.01 20.62
N ASP A 329 -2.55 0.00 20.96
CA ASP A 329 -1.18 0.21 21.47
C ASP A 329 -0.25 0.61 20.32
N ASP A 330 0.15 1.87 20.28
CA ASP A 330 1.06 2.45 19.28
C ASP A 330 2.49 1.93 19.37
N THR A 331 2.85 1.21 20.45
CA THR A 331 4.19 0.64 20.62
C THR A 331 4.29 -0.80 20.14
N ALA A 332 3.18 -1.50 19.95
CA ALA A 332 3.16 -2.88 19.48
C ALA A 332 3.65 -2.98 18.03
N PHE A 333 4.40 -4.04 17.72
CA PHE A 333 5.03 -4.24 16.42
C PHE A 333 4.03 -4.24 15.24
N GLU A 334 2.90 -4.92 15.40
CA GLU A 334 1.84 -5.03 14.41
C GLU A 334 1.12 -3.71 14.12
N ASN A 335 1.31 -2.70 14.98
CA ASN A 335 0.70 -1.38 14.85
C ASN A 335 1.66 -0.30 14.32
N GLN A 336 2.92 -0.65 13.98
CA GLN A 336 3.93 0.32 13.53
C GLN A 336 3.78 0.72 12.06
N HIS A 337 3.26 -0.15 11.23
CA HIS A 337 2.99 0.15 9.83
C HIS A 337 1.58 0.74 9.72
N VAL A 338 1.51 2.02 9.38
CA VAL A 338 0.25 2.77 9.38
C VAL A 338 0.15 3.71 8.19
N GLN A 339 -1.09 4.12 7.89
CA GLN A 339 -1.36 5.28 7.05
C GLN A 339 -2.15 6.32 7.86
N HIS A 340 -1.64 7.54 7.88
CA HIS A 340 -2.34 8.67 8.43
C HIS A 340 -3.18 9.32 7.32
N LEU A 341 -4.49 9.40 7.49
CA LEU A 341 -5.32 10.25 6.64
C LEU A 341 -5.04 11.70 6.99
N MET A 342 -4.75 12.51 5.98
CA MET A 342 -4.25 13.87 6.13
C MET A 342 -5.03 14.85 5.26
N ARG A 343 -5.37 16.02 5.80
CA ARG A 343 -5.56 17.23 4.98
C ARG A 343 -4.18 17.72 4.57
N VAL A 344 -4.08 18.22 3.35
CA VAL A 344 -2.79 18.65 2.79
C VAL A 344 -2.92 19.98 2.07
N THR A 345 -1.82 20.76 2.06
CA THR A 345 -1.78 22.04 1.35
C THR A 345 -0.49 22.14 0.53
N ILE A 346 -0.60 22.49 -0.75
CA ILE A 346 0.52 22.81 -1.65
C ILE A 346 0.22 24.16 -2.30
N ASP A 347 1.09 25.16 -2.10
CA ASP A 347 0.96 26.50 -2.74
C ASP A 347 -0.44 27.11 -2.55
N GLY A 348 -1.08 26.90 -1.38
CA GLY A 348 -2.42 27.38 -1.06
C GLY A 348 -3.58 26.55 -1.64
N ASN A 349 -3.30 25.49 -2.40
CA ASN A 349 -4.32 24.53 -2.81
C ASN A 349 -4.54 23.53 -1.69
N GLU A 350 -5.79 23.36 -1.29
CA GLU A 350 -6.18 22.37 -0.29
C GLU A 350 -6.46 21.01 -0.96
N GLY A 351 -6.10 19.95 -0.27
CA GLY A 351 -6.27 18.58 -0.74
C GLY A 351 -6.44 17.59 0.40
N ILE A 352 -6.51 16.32 0.04
CA ILE A 352 -6.57 15.20 0.98
C ILE A 352 -5.72 14.06 0.45
N GLY A 353 -5.11 13.32 1.35
CA GLY A 353 -4.32 12.15 0.99
C GLY A 353 -3.86 11.38 2.20
N VAL A 354 -2.88 10.56 2.02
CA VAL A 354 -2.34 9.77 3.11
C VAL A 354 -0.84 9.99 3.26
N LEU A 355 -0.36 9.83 4.48
CA LEU A 355 1.05 9.61 4.75
C LEU A 355 1.22 8.20 5.32
N GLU A 356 1.79 7.31 4.54
CA GLU A 356 2.24 6.01 5.05
C GLU A 356 3.58 6.17 5.75
N GLN A 357 3.65 5.64 6.96
CA GLN A 357 4.91 5.46 7.67
C GLN A 357 5.18 3.98 7.95
N ASN A 358 6.41 3.56 7.70
CA ASN A 358 6.94 2.31 8.20
C ASN A 358 8.38 2.55 8.70
N ILE A 359 8.50 2.85 9.99
CA ILE A 359 9.75 3.27 10.62
C ILE A 359 10.14 2.24 11.69
N LEU A 360 11.02 1.32 11.31
CA LEU A 360 11.47 0.21 12.15
C LEU A 360 12.99 0.27 12.36
N GLY A 361 13.43 0.12 13.59
CA GLY A 361 14.86 0.14 13.91
C GLY A 361 15.44 1.55 14.15
N PRO A 362 16.76 1.66 14.28
CA PRO A 362 17.42 2.94 14.55
C PRO A 362 17.36 3.86 13.33
N TYR A 363 17.19 5.16 13.57
CA TYR A 363 17.26 6.19 12.53
C TYR A 363 17.90 7.45 13.10
N ALA A 364 19.16 7.69 12.70
CA ALA A 364 20.02 8.72 13.30
C ALA A 364 19.54 10.16 13.12
N PRO A 365 18.92 10.56 11.96
CA PRO A 365 18.49 11.95 11.80
C PRO A 365 17.50 12.44 12.86
N TYR A 366 16.70 11.56 13.45
CA TYR A 366 15.76 11.89 14.53
C TYR A 366 16.13 11.28 15.89
N GLY A 367 17.35 10.73 16.03
CA GLY A 367 17.79 10.12 17.29
C GLY A 367 16.98 8.89 17.71
N LEU A 368 16.28 8.24 16.76
CA LEU A 368 15.53 7.03 17.07
C LEU A 368 16.49 5.87 17.32
N GLU A 369 16.43 5.29 18.51
CA GLU A 369 17.26 4.17 18.94
C GLU A 369 16.44 2.88 19.05
N GLY A 370 17.15 1.74 19.05
CA GLY A 370 16.54 0.42 19.22
C GLY A 370 15.80 -0.07 17.97
N ALA A 371 15.29 -1.28 18.05
CA ALA A 371 14.51 -1.91 17.01
C ALA A 371 13.17 -2.35 17.60
N ILE A 372 12.08 -1.93 16.96
CA ILE A 372 10.78 -2.55 17.18
C ILE A 372 10.81 -3.89 16.46
N ARG A 373 10.65 -4.98 17.18
CA ARG A 373 10.75 -6.34 16.65
C ARG A 373 9.46 -7.11 16.90
N PRO A 374 9.12 -8.07 16.02
CA PRO A 374 8.03 -8.98 16.33
C PRO A 374 8.32 -9.72 17.65
N PRO A 375 7.28 -10.08 18.41
CA PRO A 375 7.45 -10.90 19.61
C PRO A 375 8.16 -12.20 19.25
N GLN A 376 9.12 -12.60 20.05
CA GLN A 376 9.80 -13.90 19.91
C GLN A 376 8.78 -15.00 20.26
N LYS A 377 8.49 -15.88 19.30
CA LYS A 377 7.66 -17.08 19.54
C LYS A 377 8.48 -18.19 20.14
#